data_a4d923c6d568ee820241c598f3cb9e13
#
_entry.id   a4d923c6d568ee820241c598f3cb9e13
#
_cell.length_a   1.000
_cell.length_b   1.000
_cell.length_c   1.000
_cell.angle_alpha   90.00
_cell.angle_beta   90.00
_cell.angle_gamma   90.00
#
_symmetry.space_group_name_H-M   'P 1'
#
loop_
_entity.id
_entity.type
_entity.pdbx_description
1 polymer ?
#
loop_
_entity_poly.entity_id
_entity_poly.type
_entity_poly.pdbx_seq_one_letter_code
_entity_poly.pdbx_strand_id
1 'polypeptide(L)'
;IIGRLVGSEMCIRDRSLPFKDKNYEYWTKTTKKGNYSIKCRKKIGTDEVEEIWNGDKEKSKLKTEYFGVGDLEVSYNDKFLAYSLDLKGSEYFTIYVRDIKTGMLVTEKIENTSGSINFSLDDQYIFYSKLDENHRPRSIFRHQIGSSVNEDLLIFEEKTKAFTVSIGISSDEKYYFINSSDHNTSEKYYFGIDEKKPDPKLIQQRKKGIIYSVNSVSYTHLRAHETTD
;
A
#
# COMPACT_ATOMS: atom_id res chain seq x y z
N ILE A 1 -25.35 -16.83 50.68
CA ILE A 1 -25.68 -16.88 49.27
C ILE A 1 -24.50 -16.28 48.54
N ILE A 2 -23.63 -17.15 48.02
CA ILE A 2 -22.41 -16.76 47.28
C ILE A 2 -22.87 -16.53 45.85
N GLY A 3 -22.93 -15.27 45.43
CA GLY A 3 -23.18 -14.88 44.07
C GLY A 3 -22.00 -15.33 43.19
N ARG A 4 -22.28 -16.25 42.28
CA ARG A 4 -21.37 -16.71 41.24
C ARG A 4 -21.09 -15.52 40.33
N LEU A 5 -19.91 -14.94 40.45
CA LEU A 5 -19.38 -14.04 39.42
C LEU A 5 -19.26 -14.86 38.11
N VAL A 6 -20.24 -14.66 37.24
CA VAL A 6 -20.13 -15.11 35.85
C VAL A 6 -18.98 -14.32 35.26
N GLY A 7 -17.84 -15.01 35.03
CA GLY A 7 -16.73 -14.43 34.34
C GLY A 7 -17.23 -13.88 33.02
N SER A 8 -17.05 -12.58 32.82
CA SER A 8 -17.18 -11.98 31.50
C SER A 8 -16.28 -12.76 30.60
N GLU A 9 -16.85 -13.52 29.65
CA GLU A 9 -16.09 -14.01 28.53
C GLU A 9 -15.44 -12.77 27.90
N MET A 10 -14.12 -12.70 28.02
CA MET A 10 -13.33 -11.73 27.33
C MET A 10 -13.53 -12.06 25.85
N CYS A 11 -14.49 -11.38 25.22
CA CYS A 11 -14.70 -11.47 23.78
C CYS A 11 -13.41 -11.01 23.11
N ILE A 12 -12.54 -11.95 22.82
CA ILE A 12 -11.48 -11.73 21.83
C ILE A 12 -12.24 -11.40 20.58
N ARG A 13 -12.32 -10.11 20.26
CA ARG A 13 -12.94 -9.66 19.01
C ARG A 13 -12.04 -10.15 17.90
N ASP A 14 -12.47 -11.17 17.19
CA ASP A 14 -11.79 -11.69 16.00
C ASP A 14 -11.78 -10.65 14.84
N ARG A 15 -11.91 -9.37 15.14
CA ARG A 15 -11.92 -8.26 14.19
C ARG A 15 -11.30 -6.98 14.75
N SER A 16 -10.70 -6.19 13.88
CA SER A 16 -10.25 -4.83 14.20
C SER A 16 -11.45 -3.90 14.47
N LEU A 17 -11.19 -2.75 15.10
CA LEU A 17 -12.18 -1.68 15.14
C LEU A 17 -12.43 -1.19 13.70
N PRO A 18 -13.70 -0.91 13.34
CA PRO A 18 -14.01 -0.28 12.07
C PRO A 18 -13.43 1.14 12.02
N PHE A 19 -12.88 1.51 10.89
CA PHE A 19 -12.49 2.89 10.59
C PHE A 19 -13.28 3.39 9.37
N LYS A 20 -13.62 4.67 9.40
CA LYS A 20 -14.36 5.30 8.30
C LYS A 20 -13.38 5.86 7.29
N ASP A 21 -13.63 5.53 6.05
CA ASP A 21 -12.96 6.14 4.91
C ASP A 21 -14.01 6.41 3.82
N LYS A 22 -14.17 7.70 3.46
CA LYS A 22 -15.14 8.18 2.47
C LYS A 22 -16.56 7.64 2.67
N ASN A 23 -16.97 6.71 1.81
CA ASN A 23 -18.34 6.19 1.79
C ASN A 23 -18.53 4.91 2.59
N TYR A 24 -17.44 4.34 3.11
CA TYR A 24 -17.46 3.03 3.77
C TYR A 24 -16.82 3.04 5.15
N GLU A 25 -17.23 2.08 5.96
CA GLU A 25 -16.52 1.63 7.14
C GLU A 25 -15.76 0.35 6.79
N TYR A 26 -14.47 0.29 7.09
CA TYR A 26 -13.59 -0.83 6.82
C TYR A 26 -13.12 -1.48 8.10
N TRP A 27 -12.99 -2.80 8.11
CA TRP A 27 -12.34 -3.56 9.18
C TRP A 27 -11.76 -4.85 8.65
N THR A 28 -10.85 -5.42 9.43
CA THR A 28 -10.27 -6.73 9.18
C THR A 28 -10.77 -7.70 10.23
N LYS A 29 -11.10 -8.92 9.83
CA LYS A 29 -11.44 -10.01 10.74
C LYS A 29 -10.61 -11.25 10.41
N THR A 30 -10.52 -12.16 11.38
CA THR A 30 -9.93 -13.48 11.23
C THR A 30 -10.98 -14.54 11.60
N THR A 31 -10.78 -15.77 11.15
CA THR A 31 -11.60 -16.91 11.59
C THR A 31 -10.76 -17.82 12.46
N LYS A 32 -11.39 -18.54 13.40
CA LYS A 32 -10.71 -19.48 14.32
C LYS A 32 -9.90 -20.56 13.61
N LYS A 33 -10.23 -20.89 12.36
CA LYS A 33 -9.57 -21.92 11.55
C LYS A 33 -8.81 -21.35 10.36
N GLY A 34 -8.88 -20.03 10.13
CA GLY A 34 -8.20 -19.37 9.04
C GLY A 34 -6.80 -18.90 9.44
N ASN A 35 -5.90 -18.90 8.48
CA ASN A 35 -4.54 -18.40 8.66
C ASN A 35 -4.35 -16.97 8.12
N TYR A 36 -5.35 -16.47 7.37
CA TYR A 36 -5.25 -15.18 6.68
C TYR A 36 -6.42 -14.27 7.04
N SER A 37 -6.17 -12.98 6.88
CA SER A 37 -7.16 -11.96 7.17
C SER A 37 -8.28 -11.89 6.12
N ILE A 38 -9.43 -11.40 6.56
CA ILE A 38 -10.59 -11.07 5.74
C ILE A 38 -10.82 -9.57 5.87
N LYS A 39 -10.69 -8.81 4.77
CA LYS A 39 -11.02 -7.38 4.73
C LYS A 39 -12.49 -7.23 4.37
N CYS A 40 -13.21 -6.55 5.23
CA CYS A 40 -14.64 -6.28 5.09
C CYS A 40 -14.87 -4.78 4.97
N ARG A 41 -15.96 -4.43 4.32
CA ARG A 41 -16.47 -3.05 4.32
C ARG A 41 -17.99 -3.04 4.44
N LYS A 42 -18.51 -1.92 4.88
CA LYS A 42 -19.93 -1.62 4.94
C LYS A 42 -20.17 -0.19 4.50
N LYS A 43 -21.09 0.04 3.57
CA LYS A 43 -21.45 1.40 3.16
C LYS A 43 -22.06 2.15 4.34
N ILE A 44 -21.62 3.38 4.58
CA ILE A 44 -22.13 4.22 5.66
C ILE A 44 -23.65 4.41 5.48
N GLY A 45 -24.41 4.18 6.55
CA GLY A 45 -25.87 4.27 6.52
C GLY A 45 -26.60 2.99 6.07
N THR A 46 -25.88 1.89 5.83
CA THR A 46 -26.48 0.57 5.53
C THR A 46 -26.01 -0.48 6.52
N ASP A 47 -26.64 -1.64 6.50
CA ASP A 47 -26.22 -2.81 7.30
C ASP A 47 -25.60 -3.92 6.44
N GLU A 48 -25.48 -3.71 5.13
CA GLU A 48 -24.90 -4.69 4.22
C GLU A 48 -23.39 -4.72 4.36
N VAL A 49 -22.87 -5.91 4.69
CA VAL A 49 -21.43 -6.17 4.85
C VAL A 49 -20.92 -6.90 3.63
N GLU A 50 -19.87 -6.34 3.01
CA GLU A 50 -19.16 -6.94 1.89
C GLU A 50 -17.81 -7.50 2.36
N GLU A 51 -17.49 -8.76 2.04
CA GLU A 51 -16.13 -9.29 2.11
C GLU A 51 -15.43 -8.95 0.81
N ILE A 52 -14.56 -7.93 0.82
CA ILE A 52 -13.81 -7.51 -0.38
C ILE A 52 -12.52 -8.28 -0.58
N TRP A 53 -12.02 -8.94 0.48
CA TRP A 53 -10.86 -9.81 0.46
C TRP A 53 -11.02 -10.96 1.45
N ASN A 54 -10.56 -12.15 1.09
CA ASN A 54 -10.47 -13.29 1.98
C ASN A 54 -9.25 -14.12 1.62
N GLY A 55 -8.18 -13.99 2.42
CA GLY A 55 -6.89 -14.60 2.11
C GLY A 55 -6.92 -16.13 2.06
N ASP A 56 -7.72 -16.79 2.91
CA ASP A 56 -7.86 -18.24 2.89
C ASP A 56 -8.54 -18.73 1.60
N LYS A 57 -9.57 -17.99 1.13
CA LYS A 57 -10.22 -18.29 -0.16
C LYS A 57 -9.27 -18.07 -1.33
N GLU A 58 -8.48 -16.98 -1.31
CA GLU A 58 -7.52 -16.70 -2.38
C GLU A 58 -6.41 -17.76 -2.44
N LYS A 59 -5.83 -18.14 -1.30
CA LYS A 59 -4.87 -19.25 -1.23
C LYS A 59 -5.43 -20.53 -1.80
N SER A 60 -6.64 -20.89 -1.40
CA SER A 60 -7.31 -22.11 -1.86
C SER A 60 -7.53 -22.13 -3.38
N LYS A 61 -7.86 -20.99 -3.99
CA LYS A 61 -8.00 -20.85 -5.45
C LYS A 61 -6.68 -21.06 -6.19
N LEU A 62 -5.59 -20.50 -5.64
CA LEU A 62 -4.27 -20.50 -6.27
C LEU A 62 -3.54 -21.86 -6.13
N LYS A 63 -3.96 -22.71 -5.18
CA LYS A 63 -3.37 -24.03 -4.90
C LYS A 63 -1.85 -23.97 -4.70
N THR A 64 -1.37 -22.95 -4.03
CA THR A 64 0.05 -22.71 -3.77
C THR A 64 0.46 -23.21 -2.38
N GLU A 65 1.71 -23.68 -2.25
CA GLU A 65 2.26 -24.07 -0.96
C GLU A 65 2.56 -22.85 -0.10
N TYR A 66 3.23 -21.85 -0.69
CA TYR A 66 3.52 -20.59 -0.03
C TYR A 66 2.53 -19.49 -0.47
N PHE A 67 2.10 -18.67 0.48
CA PHE A 67 1.18 -17.57 0.23
C PHE A 67 1.48 -16.41 1.15
N GLY A 68 2.32 -15.49 0.68
CA GLY A 68 2.63 -14.22 1.34
C GLY A 68 1.72 -13.12 0.79
N VAL A 69 1.08 -12.38 1.69
CA VAL A 69 0.29 -11.19 1.34
C VAL A 69 1.12 -9.98 1.73
N GLY A 70 1.43 -9.13 0.77
CA GLY A 70 2.08 -7.85 1.01
C GLY A 70 1.05 -6.77 1.34
N ASP A 71 0.79 -5.89 0.41
CA ASP A 71 -0.15 -4.78 0.56
C ASP A 71 -1.56 -5.13 0.10
N LEU A 72 -2.56 -4.41 0.61
CA LEU A 72 -3.98 -4.58 0.29
C LEU A 72 -4.69 -3.22 0.36
N GLU A 73 -4.79 -2.54 -0.78
CA GLU A 73 -5.29 -1.18 -0.89
C GLU A 73 -6.60 -1.10 -1.66
N VAL A 74 -7.49 -0.21 -1.22
CA VAL A 74 -8.74 0.12 -1.92
C VAL A 74 -8.58 1.47 -2.61
N SER A 75 -9.03 1.56 -3.85
CA SER A 75 -8.99 2.81 -4.62
C SER A 75 -9.86 3.91 -4.00
N TYR A 76 -9.57 5.16 -4.33
CA TYR A 76 -10.24 6.34 -3.75
C TYR A 76 -11.74 6.41 -4.07
N ASN A 77 -12.18 5.82 -5.17
CA ASN A 77 -13.62 5.73 -5.55
C ASN A 77 -14.29 4.45 -5.03
N ASP A 78 -13.63 3.69 -4.15
CA ASP A 78 -14.12 2.44 -3.57
C ASP A 78 -14.41 1.31 -4.58
N LYS A 79 -13.90 1.43 -5.82
CA LYS A 79 -14.22 0.51 -6.92
C LYS A 79 -13.22 -0.63 -7.07
N PHE A 80 -11.93 -0.33 -6.90
CA PHE A 80 -10.86 -1.30 -7.13
C PHE A 80 -10.24 -1.76 -5.81
N LEU A 81 -9.78 -3.00 -5.81
CA LEU A 81 -8.90 -3.57 -4.80
C LEU A 81 -7.59 -3.95 -5.46
N ALA A 82 -6.51 -3.30 -5.06
CA ALA A 82 -5.16 -3.71 -5.40
C ALA A 82 -4.57 -4.54 -4.26
N TYR A 83 -3.86 -5.59 -4.61
CA TYR A 83 -3.21 -6.46 -3.64
C TYR A 83 -1.94 -7.07 -4.22
N SER A 84 -0.99 -7.36 -3.36
CA SER A 84 0.27 -7.98 -3.75
C SER A 84 0.50 -9.32 -3.07
N LEU A 85 1.00 -10.28 -3.83
CA LEU A 85 1.25 -11.65 -3.37
C LEU A 85 2.67 -12.09 -3.71
N ASP A 86 3.33 -12.73 -2.75
CA ASP A 86 4.46 -13.62 -2.99
C ASP A 86 3.96 -15.07 -2.90
N LEU A 87 4.08 -15.81 -3.99
CA LEU A 87 3.63 -17.20 -4.07
C LEU A 87 4.78 -18.21 -4.00
N LYS A 88 6.01 -17.74 -3.81
CA LYS A 88 7.23 -18.56 -3.83
C LYS A 88 8.05 -18.45 -2.54
N GLY A 89 7.77 -17.48 -1.66
CA GLY A 89 8.62 -17.15 -0.51
C GLY A 89 9.92 -16.46 -0.93
N SER A 90 9.87 -15.74 -2.03
CA SER A 90 11.03 -15.09 -2.65
C SER A 90 11.16 -13.62 -2.32
N GLU A 91 10.17 -13.06 -1.62
CA GLU A 91 10.04 -11.61 -1.34
C GLU A 91 9.89 -10.75 -2.61
N TYR A 92 9.77 -11.37 -3.78
CA TYR A 92 9.31 -10.72 -4.99
C TYR A 92 7.79 -10.80 -5.07
N PHE A 93 7.15 -9.67 -4.89
CA PHE A 93 5.70 -9.60 -4.94
C PHE A 93 5.19 -9.33 -6.35
N THR A 94 4.03 -9.91 -6.63
CA THR A 94 3.25 -9.62 -7.84
C THR A 94 2.02 -8.82 -7.44
N ILE A 95 1.80 -7.67 -8.07
CA ILE A 95 0.62 -6.83 -7.82
C ILE A 95 -0.51 -7.23 -8.77
N TYR A 96 -1.71 -7.27 -8.23
CA TYR A 96 -2.97 -7.51 -8.91
C TYR A 96 -3.95 -6.39 -8.60
N VAL A 97 -4.75 -5.98 -9.57
CA VAL A 97 -5.85 -5.04 -9.37
C VAL A 97 -7.14 -5.67 -9.88
N ARG A 98 -8.18 -5.68 -9.05
CA ARG A 98 -9.50 -6.19 -9.43
C ARG A 98 -10.61 -5.20 -9.14
N ASP A 99 -11.65 -5.23 -9.95
CA ASP A 99 -12.90 -4.57 -9.64
C ASP A 99 -13.59 -5.32 -8.48
N ILE A 100 -13.94 -4.59 -7.42
CA ILE A 100 -14.50 -5.19 -6.19
C ILE A 100 -15.85 -5.85 -6.46
N LYS A 101 -16.68 -5.23 -7.30
CA LYS A 101 -18.05 -5.68 -7.58
C LYS A 101 -18.08 -6.96 -8.41
N THR A 102 -17.23 -7.03 -9.44
CA THR A 102 -17.19 -8.18 -10.37
C THR A 102 -16.19 -9.25 -9.96
N GLY A 103 -15.18 -8.89 -9.16
CA GLY A 103 -14.05 -9.74 -8.81
C GLY A 103 -13.06 -9.98 -9.96
N MET A 104 -13.28 -9.36 -11.13
CA MET A 104 -12.42 -9.53 -12.31
C MET A 104 -11.17 -8.67 -12.20
N LEU A 105 -10.03 -9.22 -12.65
CA LEU A 105 -8.81 -8.45 -12.81
C LEU A 105 -9.00 -7.39 -13.89
N VAL A 106 -8.53 -6.17 -13.61
CA VAL A 106 -8.67 -5.00 -14.50
C VAL A 106 -7.33 -4.55 -15.07
N THR A 107 -6.25 -5.19 -14.70
CA THR A 107 -4.91 -4.93 -15.24
C THR A 107 -4.11 -6.22 -15.36
N GLU A 108 -3.01 -6.20 -16.13
CA GLU A 108 -2.03 -7.26 -16.14
C GLU A 108 -1.34 -7.39 -14.78
N LYS A 109 -0.70 -8.53 -14.54
CA LYS A 109 0.08 -8.77 -13.32
C LYS A 109 1.36 -7.96 -13.39
N ILE A 110 1.66 -7.22 -12.33
CA ILE A 110 2.91 -6.46 -12.23
C ILE A 110 3.87 -7.24 -11.34
N GLU A 111 4.89 -7.82 -11.93
CA GLU A 111 5.82 -8.71 -11.26
C GLU A 111 7.08 -8.01 -10.76
N ASN A 112 7.84 -8.67 -9.88
CA ASN A 112 9.13 -8.23 -9.33
C ASN A 112 9.04 -6.89 -8.57
N THR A 113 7.97 -6.71 -7.80
CA THR A 113 7.73 -5.52 -7.00
C THR A 113 8.09 -5.73 -5.53
N SER A 114 8.24 -4.64 -4.78
CA SER A 114 8.36 -4.67 -3.32
C SER A 114 7.07 -5.07 -2.59
N GLY A 115 5.95 -5.09 -3.31
CA GLY A 115 4.63 -5.36 -2.76
C GLY A 115 3.86 -4.12 -2.33
N SER A 116 4.50 -2.95 -2.17
CA SER A 116 3.80 -1.72 -1.81
C SER A 116 3.03 -1.13 -2.98
N ILE A 117 1.83 -0.63 -2.71
CA ILE A 117 0.88 -0.12 -3.69
C ILE A 117 0.37 1.24 -3.25
N ASN A 118 0.33 2.21 -4.17
CA ASN A 118 -0.30 3.51 -3.93
C ASN A 118 -1.18 3.86 -5.12
N PHE A 119 -2.48 4.02 -4.90
CA PHE A 119 -3.38 4.55 -5.94
C PHE A 119 -3.14 6.04 -6.17
N SER A 120 -3.35 6.50 -7.40
CA SER A 120 -3.57 7.92 -7.64
C SER A 120 -4.95 8.36 -7.14
N LEU A 121 -5.10 9.64 -6.78
CA LEU A 121 -6.38 10.15 -6.25
C LEU A 121 -7.54 10.07 -7.25
N ASP A 122 -7.23 10.04 -8.54
CA ASP A 122 -8.19 9.88 -9.64
C ASP A 122 -8.44 8.41 -10.01
N ASP A 123 -7.78 7.47 -9.29
CA ASP A 123 -7.87 6.03 -9.53
C ASP A 123 -7.52 5.56 -10.95
N GLN A 124 -6.80 6.38 -11.70
CA GLN A 124 -6.34 6.01 -13.04
C GLN A 124 -5.01 5.26 -13.02
N TYR A 125 -4.24 5.45 -11.96
CA TYR A 125 -2.88 4.90 -11.85
C TYR A 125 -2.65 4.23 -10.51
N ILE A 126 -1.68 3.32 -10.52
CA ILE A 126 -0.99 2.86 -9.31
C ILE A 126 0.50 3.18 -9.41
N PHE A 127 1.10 3.52 -8.28
CA PHE A 127 2.53 3.68 -8.13
C PHE A 127 3.07 2.48 -7.35
N TYR A 128 4.21 1.98 -7.76
CA TYR A 128 4.85 0.83 -7.13
C TYR A 128 6.37 0.90 -7.24
N SER A 129 7.07 0.18 -6.37
CA SER A 129 8.52 0.03 -6.43
C SER A 129 8.89 -1.29 -7.07
N LYS A 130 9.82 -1.28 -8.03
CA LYS A 130 10.40 -2.48 -8.63
C LYS A 130 11.70 -2.85 -7.94
N LEU A 131 11.88 -4.15 -7.68
CA LEU A 131 13.09 -4.68 -7.05
C LEU A 131 14.19 -4.89 -8.08
N ASP A 132 15.44 -4.72 -7.65
CA ASP A 132 16.62 -5.15 -8.39
C ASP A 132 16.96 -6.62 -8.10
N GLU A 133 18.02 -7.11 -8.70
CA GLU A 133 18.55 -8.47 -8.51
C GLU A 133 18.98 -8.81 -7.07
N ASN A 134 19.16 -7.80 -6.22
CA ASN A 134 19.51 -7.92 -4.81
C ASN A 134 18.32 -7.73 -3.87
N HIS A 135 17.08 -7.88 -4.37
CA HIS A 135 15.82 -7.67 -3.65
C HIS A 135 15.66 -6.26 -3.06
N ARG A 136 16.25 -5.24 -3.71
CA ARG A 136 16.16 -3.86 -3.23
C ARG A 136 15.22 -3.05 -4.09
N PRO A 137 14.25 -2.31 -3.50
CA PRO A 137 13.45 -1.35 -4.23
C PRO A 137 14.34 -0.26 -4.84
N ARG A 138 14.48 -0.26 -6.17
CA ARG A 138 15.41 0.63 -6.89
C ARG A 138 14.71 1.67 -7.72
N SER A 139 13.53 1.37 -8.19
CA SER A 139 12.83 2.21 -9.14
C SER A 139 11.38 2.37 -8.77
N ILE A 140 10.84 3.57 -8.97
CA ILE A 140 9.42 3.87 -8.83
C ILE A 140 8.82 3.94 -10.23
N PHE A 141 7.76 3.18 -10.43
CA PHE A 141 6.97 3.17 -11.65
C PHE A 141 5.54 3.63 -11.41
N ARG A 142 4.93 4.13 -12.47
CA ARG A 142 3.49 4.41 -12.54
C ARG A 142 2.86 3.54 -13.62
N HIS A 143 1.90 2.72 -13.24
CA HIS A 143 1.09 1.89 -14.12
C HIS A 143 -0.29 2.52 -14.34
N GLN A 144 -0.74 2.64 -15.57
CA GLN A 144 -2.11 3.03 -15.88
C GLN A 144 -3.01 1.79 -15.78
N ILE A 145 -4.07 1.87 -14.97
CA ILE A 145 -5.00 0.75 -14.78
C ILE A 145 -5.67 0.41 -16.11
N GLY A 146 -5.55 -0.86 -16.52
CA GLY A 146 -6.09 -1.37 -17.78
C GLY A 146 -5.16 -1.27 -18.98
N SER A 147 -3.95 -0.70 -18.84
CA SER A 147 -2.93 -0.72 -19.89
C SER A 147 -2.00 -1.93 -19.76
N SER A 148 -1.07 -2.08 -20.71
CA SER A 148 0.00 -3.06 -20.62
C SER A 148 1.11 -2.59 -19.68
N VAL A 149 1.70 -3.52 -18.90
CA VAL A 149 2.85 -3.28 -18.01
C VAL A 149 4.08 -2.76 -18.79
N ASN A 150 4.17 -3.06 -20.08
CA ASN A 150 5.25 -2.55 -20.93
C ASN A 150 5.15 -1.04 -21.20
N GLU A 151 4.01 -0.43 -20.89
CA GLU A 151 3.76 1.01 -21.04
C GLU A 151 4.01 1.78 -19.75
N ASP A 152 4.45 1.09 -18.69
CA ASP A 152 4.66 1.69 -17.38
C ASP A 152 5.72 2.78 -17.42
N LEU A 153 5.38 3.91 -16.83
CA LEU A 153 6.27 5.06 -16.78
C LEU A 153 7.25 4.95 -15.61
N LEU A 154 8.54 4.92 -15.91
CA LEU A 154 9.58 5.10 -14.90
C LEU A 154 9.54 6.54 -14.37
N ILE A 155 9.29 6.69 -13.06
CA ILE A 155 9.22 7.99 -12.38
C ILE A 155 10.57 8.35 -11.76
N PHE A 156 11.21 7.38 -11.11
CA PHE A 156 12.45 7.60 -10.39
C PHE A 156 13.31 6.34 -10.35
N GLU A 157 14.62 6.51 -10.46
CA GLU A 157 15.58 5.43 -10.31
C GLU A 157 16.72 5.86 -9.39
N GLU A 158 16.94 5.13 -8.31
CA GLU A 158 18.08 5.32 -7.42
C GLU A 158 19.32 4.61 -7.95
N LYS A 159 20.39 5.35 -8.15
CA LYS A 159 21.65 4.83 -8.72
C LYS A 159 22.63 4.29 -7.68
N THR A 160 22.49 4.73 -6.44
CA THR A 160 23.38 4.32 -5.33
C THR A 160 22.95 2.98 -4.78
N LYS A 161 23.79 1.95 -4.88
CA LYS A 161 23.46 0.57 -4.52
C LYS A 161 22.98 0.36 -3.07
N ALA A 162 23.45 1.19 -2.13
CA ALA A 162 23.08 1.08 -0.72
C ALA A 162 21.68 1.61 -0.40
N PHE A 163 21.09 2.43 -1.28
CA PHE A 163 19.82 3.11 -1.03
C PHE A 163 18.66 2.32 -1.63
N THR A 164 17.52 2.45 -0.98
CA THR A 164 16.22 1.91 -1.43
C THR A 164 15.23 3.05 -1.60
N VAL A 165 14.20 2.84 -2.42
CA VAL A 165 13.20 3.86 -2.71
C VAL A 165 11.81 3.41 -2.32
N SER A 166 11.01 4.36 -1.85
CA SER A 166 9.58 4.22 -1.62
C SER A 166 8.85 5.47 -2.06
N ILE A 167 7.55 5.34 -2.31
CA ILE A 167 6.68 6.45 -2.67
C ILE A 167 5.47 6.46 -1.74
N GLY A 168 4.96 7.64 -1.43
CA GLY A 168 3.73 7.83 -0.67
C GLY A 168 3.13 9.20 -0.96
N ILE A 169 1.87 9.38 -0.58
CA ILE A 169 1.15 10.65 -0.72
C ILE A 169 1.32 11.52 0.53
N SER A 170 1.33 12.83 0.36
CA SER A 170 1.33 13.80 1.47
C SER A 170 0.01 13.77 2.22
N SER A 171 0.04 14.18 3.52
CA SER A 171 -1.17 14.20 4.37
C SER A 171 -2.25 15.16 3.89
N ASP A 172 -1.90 16.17 3.09
CA ASP A 172 -2.84 17.11 2.48
C ASP A 172 -3.22 16.73 1.05
N GLU A 173 -2.78 15.54 0.59
CA GLU A 173 -3.10 14.97 -0.73
C GLU A 173 -2.73 15.87 -1.92
N LYS A 174 -1.68 16.69 -1.79
CA LYS A 174 -1.22 17.60 -2.86
C LYS A 174 0.02 17.12 -3.58
N TYR A 175 0.82 16.27 -2.93
CA TYR A 175 2.11 15.84 -3.44
C TYR A 175 2.31 14.34 -3.24
N TYR A 176 3.05 13.74 -4.15
CA TYR A 176 3.75 12.49 -3.90
C TYR A 176 5.15 12.77 -3.41
N PHE A 177 5.58 12.04 -2.39
CA PHE A 177 6.95 12.06 -1.89
C PHE A 177 7.65 10.75 -2.25
N ILE A 178 8.83 10.86 -2.83
CA ILE A 178 9.75 9.74 -3.00
C ILE A 178 10.80 9.84 -1.92
N ASN A 179 10.96 8.78 -1.15
CA ASN A 179 12.03 8.64 -0.18
C ASN A 179 13.11 7.74 -0.75
N SER A 180 14.34 8.22 -0.82
CA SER A 180 15.52 7.43 -1.11
C SER A 180 16.39 7.38 0.15
N SER A 181 16.64 6.21 0.71
CA SER A 181 17.34 6.10 1.99
C SER A 181 18.12 4.80 2.14
N ASP A 182 19.16 4.84 2.96
CA ASP A 182 19.76 3.69 3.62
C ASP A 182 19.39 3.71 5.12
N HIS A 183 20.14 3.00 5.98
CA HIS A 183 19.86 2.89 7.40
C HIS A 183 20.09 4.18 8.21
N ASN A 184 20.88 5.14 7.71
CA ASN A 184 21.24 6.35 8.45
C ASN A 184 21.25 7.62 7.61
N THR A 185 20.88 7.57 6.35
CA THR A 185 20.91 8.71 5.43
C THR A 185 19.67 8.72 4.57
N SER A 186 19.03 9.86 4.38
CA SER A 186 17.88 9.99 3.50
C SER A 186 17.97 11.16 2.55
N GLU A 187 17.27 11.05 1.45
CA GLU A 187 17.03 12.09 0.45
C GLU A 187 15.58 11.99 0.00
N LYS A 188 14.95 13.12 -0.21
CA LYS A 188 13.53 13.15 -0.54
C LYS A 188 13.28 14.02 -1.77
N TYR A 189 12.34 13.50 -2.58
CA TYR A 189 11.86 14.18 -3.78
C TYR A 189 10.35 14.32 -3.68
N TYR A 190 9.78 15.23 -4.47
CA TYR A 190 8.35 15.43 -4.56
C TYR A 190 7.93 15.78 -5.97
N PHE A 191 6.68 15.51 -6.31
CA PHE A 191 5.98 16.01 -7.48
C PHE A 191 4.50 16.21 -7.16
N GLY A 192 3.82 17.09 -7.92
CA GLY A 192 2.40 17.37 -7.73
C GLY A 192 1.51 16.18 -8.13
N ILE A 193 0.37 16.03 -7.46
CA ILE A 193 -0.57 14.93 -7.75
C ILE A 193 -1.17 15.01 -9.15
N ASP A 194 -1.32 16.23 -9.70
CA ASP A 194 -1.93 16.48 -11.01
C ASP A 194 -0.92 16.43 -12.16
N GLU A 195 0.36 16.14 -11.87
CA GLU A 195 1.38 16.09 -12.90
C GLU A 195 1.20 14.88 -13.84
N LYS A 196 0.78 15.13 -15.07
CA LYS A 196 0.61 14.08 -16.09
C LYS A 196 1.94 13.40 -16.45
N LYS A 197 3.03 14.12 -16.38
CA LYS A 197 4.41 13.62 -16.55
C LYS A 197 5.19 13.99 -15.30
N PRO A 198 5.14 13.13 -14.26
CA PRO A 198 5.84 13.41 -13.02
C PRO A 198 7.33 13.67 -13.24
N ASP A 199 7.81 14.80 -12.69
CA ASP A 199 9.22 15.21 -12.69
C ASP A 199 9.65 15.42 -11.24
N PRO A 200 10.18 14.37 -10.55
CA PRO A 200 10.51 14.45 -9.15
C PRO A 200 11.57 15.51 -8.84
N LYS A 201 11.21 16.50 -8.05
CA LYS A 201 12.08 17.61 -7.62
C LYS A 201 12.71 17.27 -6.30
N LEU A 202 14.03 17.44 -6.20
CA LEU A 202 14.78 17.26 -4.98
C LEU A 202 14.38 18.31 -3.95
N ILE A 203 14.08 17.88 -2.70
CA ILE A 203 13.80 18.77 -1.58
C ILE A 203 15.09 19.21 -0.94
N GLN A 204 15.92 18.24 -0.54
CA GLN A 204 17.22 18.50 0.07
C GLN A 204 18.17 17.36 -0.26
N GLN A 205 19.39 17.73 -0.66
CA GLN A 205 20.44 16.77 -0.96
C GLN A 205 20.84 16.00 0.29
N ARG A 206 21.07 14.69 0.14
CA ARG A 206 21.49 13.80 1.21
C ARG A 206 22.81 14.24 1.82
N LYS A 207 22.89 14.15 3.16
CA LYS A 207 24.13 14.28 3.93
C LYS A 207 24.32 13.02 4.73
N LYS A 208 25.52 12.43 4.66
CA LYS A 208 25.84 11.18 5.35
C LYS A 208 25.52 11.28 6.84
N GLY A 209 24.80 10.32 7.37
CA GLY A 209 24.41 10.26 8.77
C GLY A 209 23.22 11.16 9.15
N ILE A 210 22.50 11.71 8.15
CA ILE A 210 21.32 12.54 8.41
C ILE A 210 20.09 11.90 7.78
N ILE A 211 19.11 11.62 8.62
CA ILE A 211 17.76 11.25 8.22
C ILE A 211 16.82 12.41 8.50
N TYR A 212 16.00 12.78 7.54
CA TYR A 212 14.96 13.77 7.74
C TYR A 212 13.61 13.28 7.20
N SER A 213 12.53 13.75 7.81
CA SER A 213 11.18 13.52 7.35
C SER A 213 10.60 14.80 6.74
N VAL A 214 9.75 14.62 5.74
CA VAL A 214 9.02 15.72 5.10
C VAL A 214 7.54 15.42 5.21
N ASN A 215 6.76 16.43 5.56
CA ASN A 215 5.32 16.36 5.53
C ASN A 215 4.78 17.66 4.91
N SER A 216 3.70 17.56 4.16
CA SER A 216 2.91 18.69 3.68
C SER A 216 1.61 18.72 4.44
N VAL A 217 1.32 19.86 5.05
CA VAL A 217 0.07 20.11 5.76
C VAL A 217 -0.63 21.31 5.12
N SER A 218 -1.94 21.35 5.19
CA SER A 218 -2.80 22.36 4.52
C SER A 218 -2.46 23.83 4.80
N TYR A 219 -1.58 24.09 5.74
CA TYR A 219 -1.00 25.42 6.04
C TYR A 219 0.45 25.48 5.52
N THR A 220 0.63 25.75 4.26
CA THR A 220 1.72 26.35 3.48
C THR A 220 3.19 26.21 3.91
N HIS A 221 3.60 25.20 4.70
CA HIS A 221 5.00 25.00 5.03
C HIS A 221 5.42 23.54 4.94
N LEU A 222 6.40 23.27 4.07
CA LEU A 222 7.21 22.05 4.15
C LEU A 222 8.04 22.12 5.43
N ARG A 223 7.80 21.21 6.38
CA ARG A 223 8.65 21.06 7.56
C ARG A 223 9.57 19.87 7.36
N ALA A 224 10.87 20.11 7.37
CA ALA A 224 11.88 19.09 7.52
C ALA A 224 12.27 18.98 9.00
N HIS A 225 12.27 17.76 9.54
CA HIS A 225 12.83 17.49 10.86
C HIS A 225 14.10 16.67 10.67
N GLU A 226 15.20 17.20 11.14
CA GLU A 226 16.47 16.47 11.21
C GLU A 226 16.49 15.73 12.55
N THR A 227 16.74 14.41 12.50
CA THR A 227 17.07 13.62 13.67
C THR A 227 18.56 13.28 13.58
N THR A 228 19.33 13.81 14.50
CA THR A 228 20.72 13.41 14.75
C THR A 228 20.72 12.47 15.95
N ASP A 229 21.23 11.25 15.78
CA ASP A 229 21.58 10.34 16.88
C ASP A 229 22.87 10.83 17.60
#